data_2f8eef3b49a17621adfe94aad9dda43d
#
_entry.id   2f8eef3b49a17621adfe94aad9dda43d
#
_cell.length_a   1.000
_cell.length_b   1.000
_cell.length_c   1.000
_cell.angle_alpha   90.00
_cell.angle_beta   90.00
_cell.angle_gamma   90.00
#
_symmetry.space_group_name_H-M   'P 1'
#
loop_
_entity.id
_entity.type
_entity.pdbx_description
1 polymer ?
#
loop_
_entity_poly.entity_id
_entity_poly.type
_entity_poly.pdbx_seq_one_letter_code
_entity_poly.pdbx_strand_id
1 'polypeptide(L)'
;MANKEKGYLSLVLHAHLPFIRHPEYEDFLEEDWFFEAMCETYLPLLDIYERLTAEGTDFRVTMSITPPLCNMMADDLLRERFRRYYNLRLELAEKEVVRTRNTDFYEVAKMYETKFRRIRELYEDYYHGHILEGFKKFQEMGKLEIITCGATHGFLPLALRKEAVHAQIKLAADNYRKHFGRGPRGIWLAECAYNPGDDVFLKAQGIRYFFLETHGIIYGSPRPRYGVYAPVYCPSGVAAFGRDMESAQQVWSAETGYPGDHRYREFYRDLGYDLEYDYIKPYLHQDGVRRNTGMKYFKITGKVQLDQKAPYNPHEAREMAASHAGNFMFNRERQIEHLNHFLGKKPIVVSMYDAELYGHWWYEGTDFLEFFFKKMHHDQKTVKMVTPSEYLSMHPDNQVVQPSMSTWGDKGYSEVWLNGTNDWMYRHLHKQVERMVELANKFPAADGTLRRALNQCAREVVLGMSSDWAFLMTMGTAKNYSTKRFVAHTHRFNGLYEQIMGNRLEEGWLKDLEWRDNIFPEMDYRVFSTEEMEKAARS
;
A
#
# COMPACT_ATOMS: atom_id res chain seq x y z
N MET A 1 20.86 -36.96 1.99
CA MET A 1 21.19 -35.74 1.24
C MET A 1 20.03 -34.77 1.44
N ALA A 2 20.27 -33.62 2.07
CA ALA A 2 19.20 -32.63 2.23
C ALA A 2 18.72 -32.23 0.82
N ASN A 3 17.42 -32.40 0.54
CA ASN A 3 16.84 -31.92 -0.70
C ASN A 3 17.04 -30.40 -0.76
N LYS A 4 17.93 -29.98 -1.61
CA LYS A 4 18.25 -28.56 -1.80
C LYS A 4 17.10 -27.97 -2.60
N GLU A 5 16.51 -26.86 -2.14
CA GLU A 5 15.44 -26.14 -2.86
C GLU A 5 15.77 -25.94 -4.34
N LYS A 6 14.79 -26.00 -5.21
CA LYS A 6 14.93 -25.81 -6.67
C LYS A 6 14.81 -24.35 -7.08
N GLY A 7 14.23 -23.52 -6.25
CA GLY A 7 14.11 -22.09 -6.49
C GLY A 7 13.41 -21.37 -5.34
N TYR A 8 13.05 -20.12 -5.56
CA TYR A 8 12.62 -19.19 -4.54
C TYR A 8 11.29 -18.54 -4.88
N LEU A 9 10.56 -18.18 -3.83
CA LEU A 9 9.35 -17.37 -3.91
C LEU A 9 9.51 -16.13 -3.03
N SER A 10 9.30 -14.96 -3.60
CA SER A 10 9.20 -13.70 -2.87
C SER A 10 7.75 -13.21 -2.92
N LEU A 11 7.07 -13.22 -1.77
CA LEU A 11 5.75 -12.62 -1.62
C LEU A 11 5.93 -11.16 -1.22
N VAL A 12 5.36 -10.25 -2.02
CA VAL A 12 5.48 -8.81 -1.83
C VAL A 12 4.09 -8.21 -1.66
N LEU A 13 3.86 -7.53 -0.54
CA LEU A 13 2.61 -6.84 -0.23
C LEU A 13 2.85 -5.32 -0.23
N HIS A 14 2.03 -4.60 -0.96
CA HIS A 14 2.07 -3.14 -1.01
C HIS A 14 0.93 -2.56 -0.17
N ALA A 15 1.24 -2.04 1.02
CA ALA A 15 0.28 -1.40 1.90
C ALA A 15 0.25 0.10 1.64
N HIS A 16 -0.88 0.58 1.11
CA HIS A 16 -1.02 1.97 0.71
C HIS A 16 -2.46 2.47 0.83
N LEU A 17 -2.57 3.70 1.33
CA LEU A 17 -3.74 4.57 1.18
C LEU A 17 -3.24 6.01 0.97
N PRO A 18 -3.98 6.86 0.24
CA PRO A 18 -3.66 8.28 0.16
C PRO A 18 -3.66 8.91 1.55
N PHE A 19 -2.98 10.03 1.72
CA PHE A 19 -3.00 10.75 2.99
C PHE A 19 -4.39 11.36 3.21
N ILE A 20 -5.19 10.71 4.05
CA ILE A 20 -6.57 11.08 4.37
C ILE A 20 -6.61 11.50 5.84
N ARG A 21 -6.67 12.80 6.06
CA ARG A 21 -6.78 13.42 7.38
C ARG A 21 -7.56 14.72 7.24
N HIS A 22 -8.69 14.79 7.93
CA HIS A 22 -9.63 15.92 7.85
C HIS A 22 -9.96 16.45 9.24
N PRO A 23 -9.00 17.12 9.92
CA PRO A 23 -9.19 17.54 11.31
C PRO A 23 -10.28 18.60 11.50
N GLU A 24 -10.67 19.28 10.42
CA GLU A 24 -11.74 20.28 10.39
C GLU A 24 -13.15 19.71 10.49
N TYR A 25 -13.30 18.39 10.40
CA TYR A 25 -14.56 17.67 10.58
C TYR A 25 -14.45 16.71 11.75
N GLU A 26 -15.58 16.39 12.39
CA GLU A 26 -15.59 15.38 13.45
C GLU A 26 -15.53 13.96 12.88
N ASP A 27 -16.26 13.72 11.80
CA ASP A 27 -16.26 12.50 11.00
C ASP A 27 -16.02 12.85 9.54
N PHE A 28 -15.30 12.02 8.81
CA PHE A 28 -15.09 12.19 7.38
C PHE A 28 -15.15 10.83 6.67
N LEU A 29 -15.94 10.74 5.60
CA LEU A 29 -16.23 9.45 4.95
C LEU A 29 -14.97 8.70 4.49
N GLU A 30 -14.06 9.41 3.88
CA GLU A 30 -12.88 8.78 3.30
C GLU A 30 -11.86 8.34 4.37
N GLU A 31 -11.95 8.84 5.62
CA GLU A 31 -11.15 8.29 6.74
C GLU A 31 -11.58 6.86 7.08
N ASP A 32 -12.83 6.47 6.79
CA ASP A 32 -13.28 5.08 6.95
C ASP A 32 -12.46 4.10 6.10
N TRP A 33 -11.91 4.49 4.96
CA TRP A 33 -11.00 3.63 4.19
C TRP A 33 -9.79 3.16 5.01
N PHE A 34 -9.21 4.09 5.76
CA PHE A 34 -8.09 3.75 6.66
C PHE A 34 -8.55 2.86 7.81
N PHE A 35 -9.71 3.15 8.42
CA PHE A 35 -10.22 2.35 9.54
C PHE A 35 -10.67 0.95 9.10
N GLU A 36 -11.25 0.82 7.93
CA GLU A 36 -11.58 -0.48 7.32
C GLU A 36 -10.30 -1.28 7.05
N ALA A 37 -9.28 -0.70 6.42
CA ALA A 37 -8.02 -1.37 6.14
C ALA A 37 -7.29 -1.78 7.44
N MET A 38 -7.35 -0.96 8.49
CA MET A 38 -6.85 -1.32 9.83
C MET A 38 -7.52 -2.58 10.38
N CYS A 39 -8.87 -2.66 10.28
CA CYS A 39 -9.66 -3.77 10.79
C CYS A 39 -9.61 -5.03 9.91
N GLU A 40 -9.46 -4.86 8.61
CA GLU A 40 -9.61 -5.97 7.67
C GLU A 40 -8.27 -6.52 7.15
N THR A 41 -7.22 -5.68 7.13
CA THR A 41 -5.91 -6.06 6.57
C THR A 41 -4.77 -5.95 7.58
N TYR A 42 -4.49 -4.77 8.13
CA TYR A 42 -3.21 -4.54 8.82
C TYR A 42 -3.14 -5.23 10.19
N LEU A 43 -4.16 -5.10 11.04
CA LEU A 43 -4.22 -5.82 12.31
C LEU A 43 -4.39 -7.33 12.11
N PRO A 44 -5.23 -7.83 11.20
CA PRO A 44 -5.27 -9.26 10.87
C PRO A 44 -3.95 -9.83 10.36
N LEU A 45 -3.18 -9.11 9.54
CA LEU A 45 -1.84 -9.55 9.13
C LEU A 45 -0.88 -9.69 10.33
N LEU A 46 -0.88 -8.70 11.22
CA LEU A 46 -0.08 -8.79 12.45
C LEU A 46 -0.51 -9.97 13.32
N ASP A 47 -1.83 -10.22 13.46
CA ASP A 47 -2.34 -11.37 14.21
C ASP A 47 -1.87 -12.71 13.62
N ILE A 48 -1.87 -12.83 12.29
CA ILE A 48 -1.34 -14.01 11.61
C ILE A 48 0.15 -14.17 11.89
N TYR A 49 0.93 -13.10 11.77
CA TYR A 49 2.37 -13.17 12.02
C TYR A 49 2.70 -13.57 13.48
N GLU A 50 1.91 -13.09 14.45
CA GLU A 50 2.03 -13.52 15.86
C GLU A 50 1.75 -15.02 16.01
N ARG A 51 0.64 -15.51 15.46
CA ARG A 51 0.25 -16.92 15.54
C ARG A 51 1.25 -17.84 14.87
N LEU A 52 1.67 -17.53 13.64
CA LEU A 52 2.67 -18.31 12.91
C LEU A 52 4.01 -18.35 13.65
N THR A 53 4.40 -17.24 14.26
CA THR A 53 5.64 -17.17 15.04
C THR A 53 5.54 -18.01 16.31
N ALA A 54 4.42 -17.94 17.03
CA ALA A 54 4.17 -18.75 18.23
C ALA A 54 4.14 -20.26 17.93
N GLU A 55 3.64 -20.65 16.74
CA GLU A 55 3.62 -22.04 16.26
C GLU A 55 4.98 -22.51 15.72
N GLY A 56 5.98 -21.63 15.60
CA GLY A 56 7.29 -21.96 15.04
C GLY A 56 7.30 -22.08 13.51
N THR A 57 6.27 -21.63 12.83
CA THR A 57 6.20 -21.61 11.35
C THR A 57 7.21 -20.60 10.79
N ASP A 58 8.06 -21.06 9.87
CA ASP A 58 8.97 -20.17 9.16
C ASP A 58 8.31 -19.57 7.92
N PHE A 59 8.33 -18.26 7.82
CA PHE A 59 7.78 -17.50 6.68
C PHE A 59 8.64 -16.28 6.37
N ARG A 60 8.54 -15.79 5.14
CA ARG A 60 9.18 -14.55 4.69
C ARG A 60 8.17 -13.74 3.87
N VAL A 61 8.05 -12.47 4.19
CA VAL A 61 7.21 -11.49 3.47
C VAL A 61 8.02 -10.23 3.26
N THR A 62 7.89 -9.62 2.10
CA THR A 62 8.31 -8.23 1.86
C THR A 62 7.08 -7.35 1.87
N MET A 63 7.10 -6.27 2.63
CA MET A 63 5.94 -5.39 2.75
C MET A 63 6.34 -3.93 2.55
N SER A 64 5.79 -3.30 1.53
CA SER A 64 5.85 -1.85 1.40
C SER A 64 4.82 -1.23 2.34
N ILE A 65 5.27 -0.37 3.25
CA ILE A 65 4.38 0.47 4.07
C ILE A 65 4.66 1.90 3.65
N THR A 66 3.70 2.51 2.96
CA THR A 66 3.91 3.84 2.36
C THR A 66 4.03 4.94 3.41
N PRO A 67 4.78 6.02 3.14
CA PRO A 67 4.90 7.12 4.08
C PRO A 67 3.56 7.76 4.48
N PRO A 68 2.56 7.96 3.57
CA PRO A 68 1.24 8.40 4.00
C PRO A 68 0.62 7.49 5.05
N LEU A 69 0.68 6.17 4.82
CA LEU A 69 0.14 5.19 5.76
C LEU A 69 0.89 5.20 7.10
N CYS A 70 2.23 5.29 7.08
CA CYS A 70 3.03 5.44 8.30
C CYS A 70 2.63 6.68 9.11
N ASN A 71 2.43 7.82 8.43
CA ASN A 71 2.03 9.06 9.11
C ASN A 71 0.60 8.97 9.66
N MET A 72 -0.34 8.34 8.95
CA MET A 72 -1.70 8.12 9.44
C MET A 72 -1.74 7.17 10.63
N MET A 73 -1.00 6.07 10.60
CA MET A 73 -0.88 5.14 11.74
C MET A 73 -0.23 5.78 12.97
N ALA A 74 0.59 6.81 12.80
CA ALA A 74 1.26 7.54 13.85
C ALA A 74 0.50 8.79 14.32
N ASP A 75 -0.57 9.21 13.63
CA ASP A 75 -1.33 10.43 13.94
C ASP A 75 -2.29 10.22 15.10
N ASP A 76 -2.20 11.05 16.15
CA ASP A 76 -2.99 10.89 17.37
C ASP A 76 -4.49 11.09 17.14
N LEU A 77 -4.88 12.02 16.24
CA LEU A 77 -6.27 12.24 15.88
C LEU A 77 -6.88 10.99 15.22
N LEU A 78 -6.18 10.42 14.25
CA LEU A 78 -6.66 9.22 13.54
C LEU A 78 -6.66 8.00 14.45
N ARG A 79 -5.74 7.88 15.40
CA ARG A 79 -5.75 6.84 16.44
C ARG A 79 -6.98 6.93 17.34
N GLU A 80 -7.34 8.13 17.77
CA GLU A 80 -8.53 8.36 18.59
C GLU A 80 -9.81 8.02 17.80
N ARG A 81 -9.90 8.48 16.55
CA ARG A 81 -11.02 8.17 15.66
C ARG A 81 -11.14 6.69 15.35
N PHE A 82 -10.02 6.00 15.17
CA PHE A 82 -10.01 4.56 14.98
C PHE A 82 -10.55 3.82 16.21
N ARG A 83 -10.20 4.26 17.45
CA ARG A 83 -10.80 3.71 18.67
C ARG A 83 -12.32 3.85 18.69
N ARG A 84 -12.82 5.02 18.35
CA ARG A 84 -14.27 5.26 18.23
C ARG A 84 -14.89 4.34 17.18
N TYR A 85 -14.25 4.21 16.01
CA TYR A 85 -14.71 3.39 14.91
C TYR A 85 -14.89 1.92 15.31
N TYR A 86 -13.85 1.23 15.77
CA TYR A 86 -13.97 -0.19 16.07
C TYR A 86 -14.85 -0.47 17.30
N ASN A 87 -14.94 0.42 18.29
CA ASN A 87 -15.85 0.26 19.41
C ASN A 87 -17.31 0.31 18.97
N LEU A 88 -17.69 1.22 18.07
CA LEU A 88 -19.03 1.23 17.47
C LEU A 88 -19.31 -0.04 16.66
N ARG A 89 -18.33 -0.56 15.95
CA ARG A 89 -18.47 -1.83 15.20
C ARG A 89 -18.61 -3.02 16.15
N LEU A 90 -17.88 -3.05 17.26
CA LEU A 90 -18.01 -4.10 18.28
C LEU A 90 -19.41 -4.06 18.92
N GLU A 91 -19.89 -2.88 19.31
CA GLU A 91 -21.24 -2.75 19.88
C GLU A 91 -22.32 -3.24 18.91
N LEU A 92 -22.20 -2.84 17.63
CA LEU A 92 -23.13 -3.34 16.59
C LEU A 92 -23.05 -4.86 16.46
N ALA A 93 -21.84 -5.44 16.43
CA ALA A 93 -21.67 -6.89 16.32
C ALA A 93 -22.27 -7.65 17.51
N GLU A 94 -22.14 -7.13 18.73
CA GLU A 94 -22.77 -7.70 19.94
C GLU A 94 -24.30 -7.68 19.83
N LYS A 95 -24.89 -6.60 19.34
CA LYS A 95 -26.34 -6.52 19.08
C LYS A 95 -26.78 -7.49 17.98
N GLU A 96 -25.96 -7.62 16.93
CA GLU A 96 -26.23 -8.53 15.83
C GLU A 96 -26.22 -10.00 16.27
N VAL A 97 -25.35 -10.41 17.18
CA VAL A 97 -25.38 -11.76 17.78
C VAL A 97 -26.73 -12.04 18.46
N VAL A 98 -27.30 -11.04 19.14
CA VAL A 98 -28.61 -11.17 19.76
C VAL A 98 -29.73 -11.21 18.72
N ARG A 99 -29.72 -10.28 17.74
CA ARG A 99 -30.75 -10.15 16.71
C ARG A 99 -30.82 -11.39 15.80
N THR A 100 -29.69 -11.96 15.48
CA THR A 100 -29.60 -13.07 14.51
C THR A 100 -29.74 -14.46 15.14
N ARG A 101 -29.96 -14.55 16.46
CA ARG A 101 -30.14 -15.82 17.15
C ARG A 101 -31.24 -16.66 16.47
N ASN A 102 -30.91 -17.90 16.15
CA ASN A 102 -31.78 -18.83 15.43
C ASN A 102 -32.07 -18.46 13.94
N THR A 103 -31.21 -17.68 13.32
CA THR A 103 -31.21 -17.42 11.87
C THR A 103 -29.94 -17.93 11.23
N ASP A 104 -29.91 -18.01 9.89
CA ASP A 104 -28.73 -18.40 9.10
C ASP A 104 -27.56 -17.41 9.24
N PHE A 105 -27.79 -16.25 9.83
CA PHE A 105 -26.78 -15.21 10.02
C PHE A 105 -26.07 -15.25 11.38
N TYR A 106 -26.46 -16.14 12.28
CA TYR A 106 -25.92 -16.19 13.64
C TYR A 106 -24.40 -16.41 13.67
N GLU A 107 -23.90 -17.37 12.87
CA GLU A 107 -22.46 -17.67 12.82
C GLU A 107 -21.65 -16.51 12.22
N VAL A 108 -22.21 -15.78 11.27
CA VAL A 108 -21.58 -14.58 10.70
C VAL A 108 -21.50 -13.46 11.73
N ALA A 109 -22.57 -13.23 12.48
CA ALA A 109 -22.61 -12.24 13.55
C ALA A 109 -21.57 -12.54 14.63
N LYS A 110 -21.45 -13.82 15.04
CA LYS A 110 -20.43 -14.27 15.98
C LYS A 110 -19.01 -14.10 15.46
N MET A 111 -18.79 -14.36 14.17
CA MET A 111 -17.51 -14.12 13.52
C MET A 111 -17.10 -12.65 13.65
N TYR A 112 -18.01 -11.70 13.35
CA TYR A 112 -17.73 -10.27 13.47
C TYR A 112 -17.50 -9.83 14.92
N GLU A 113 -18.30 -10.32 15.87
CA GLU A 113 -18.08 -10.07 17.30
C GLU A 113 -16.67 -10.50 17.73
N THR A 114 -16.29 -11.72 17.40
CA THR A 114 -14.95 -12.28 17.70
C THR A 114 -13.84 -11.45 17.05
N LYS A 115 -14.02 -11.09 15.78
CA LYS A 115 -13.07 -10.25 15.04
C LYS A 115 -12.86 -8.89 15.70
N PHE A 116 -13.92 -8.15 16.00
CA PHE A 116 -13.78 -6.82 16.58
C PHE A 116 -13.26 -6.85 18.02
N ARG A 117 -13.58 -7.88 18.81
CA ARG A 117 -12.95 -8.11 20.12
C ARG A 117 -11.44 -8.34 19.97
N ARG A 118 -11.04 -9.16 19.01
CA ARG A 118 -9.62 -9.43 18.73
C ARG A 118 -8.89 -8.19 18.23
N ILE A 119 -9.50 -7.39 17.36
CA ILE A 119 -8.95 -6.11 16.90
C ILE A 119 -8.70 -5.16 18.07
N ARG A 120 -9.67 -5.03 18.97
CA ARG A 120 -9.54 -4.20 20.17
C ARG A 120 -8.39 -4.72 21.06
N GLU A 121 -8.33 -6.01 21.33
CA GLU A 121 -7.26 -6.62 22.12
C GLU A 121 -5.88 -6.37 21.51
N LEU A 122 -5.71 -6.63 20.21
CA LEU A 122 -4.45 -6.36 19.50
C LEU A 122 -4.06 -4.89 19.56
N TYR A 123 -5.01 -4.01 19.30
CA TYR A 123 -4.72 -2.58 19.21
C TYR A 123 -4.44 -1.95 20.57
N GLU A 124 -5.25 -2.25 21.60
CA GLU A 124 -5.11 -1.63 22.93
C GLU A 124 -4.10 -2.38 23.82
N ASP A 125 -4.27 -3.70 23.96
CA ASP A 125 -3.55 -4.47 24.97
C ASP A 125 -2.19 -4.97 24.46
N TYR A 126 -2.06 -5.24 23.15
CA TYR A 126 -0.86 -5.80 22.57
C TYR A 126 0.08 -4.75 22.00
N TYR A 127 -0.44 -3.87 21.14
CA TYR A 127 0.35 -2.85 20.44
C TYR A 127 0.20 -1.43 21.03
N HIS A 128 -0.69 -1.23 22.02
CA HIS A 128 -0.92 0.08 22.68
C HIS A 128 -1.14 1.23 21.69
N GLY A 129 -1.85 0.96 20.59
CA GLY A 129 -2.09 1.90 19.51
C GLY A 129 -0.90 2.14 18.56
N HIS A 130 0.23 1.44 18.74
CA HIS A 130 1.47 1.62 17.97
C HIS A 130 1.75 0.47 17.01
N ILE A 131 0.88 0.26 16.02
CA ILE A 131 0.95 -0.90 15.13
C ILE A 131 2.22 -0.95 14.25
N LEU A 132 2.86 0.19 13.97
CA LEU A 132 4.14 0.23 13.26
C LEU A 132 5.25 -0.50 14.04
N GLU A 133 5.22 -0.45 15.37
CA GLU A 133 6.15 -1.22 16.20
C GLU A 133 5.89 -2.74 16.09
N GLY A 134 4.63 -3.15 15.84
CA GLY A 134 4.29 -4.54 15.52
C GLY A 134 4.98 -5.01 14.23
N PHE A 135 4.89 -4.25 13.15
CA PHE A 135 5.59 -4.57 11.91
C PHE A 135 7.11 -4.54 12.07
N LYS A 136 7.64 -3.56 12.79
CA LYS A 136 9.07 -3.46 13.08
C LYS A 136 9.59 -4.67 13.87
N LYS A 137 8.83 -5.19 14.84
CA LYS A 137 9.14 -6.43 15.58
C LYS A 137 9.42 -7.58 14.62
N PHE A 138 8.53 -7.82 13.64
CA PHE A 138 8.72 -8.90 12.67
C PHE A 138 9.87 -8.65 11.70
N GLN A 139 10.18 -7.39 11.40
CA GLN A 139 11.37 -7.02 10.67
C GLN A 139 12.65 -7.36 11.46
N GLU A 140 12.70 -7.06 12.75
CA GLU A 140 13.83 -7.37 13.62
C GLU A 140 14.03 -8.89 13.79
N MET A 141 12.92 -9.65 13.77
CA MET A 141 12.95 -11.12 13.77
C MET A 141 13.37 -11.73 12.42
N GLY A 142 13.53 -10.92 11.37
CA GLY A 142 13.87 -11.39 10.02
C GLY A 142 12.73 -12.14 9.31
N LYS A 143 11.48 -12.01 9.78
CA LYS A 143 10.29 -12.60 9.15
C LYS A 143 9.68 -11.68 8.09
N LEU A 144 9.83 -10.39 8.30
CA LEU A 144 9.31 -9.35 7.43
C LEU A 144 10.47 -8.46 6.95
N GLU A 145 10.53 -8.16 5.66
CA GLU A 145 11.34 -7.08 5.12
C GLU A 145 10.42 -5.89 4.79
N ILE A 146 10.45 -4.85 5.64
CA ILE A 146 9.71 -3.62 5.36
C ILE A 146 10.50 -2.80 4.35
N ILE A 147 9.82 -2.31 3.32
CA ILE A 147 10.34 -1.39 2.32
C ILE A 147 9.49 -0.13 2.29
N THR A 148 10.01 0.92 1.67
CA THR A 148 9.28 2.18 1.48
C THR A 148 8.58 2.27 0.13
N CYS A 149 7.91 3.41 -0.12
CA CYS A 149 7.37 3.83 -1.42
C CYS A 149 7.79 5.28 -1.70
N GLY A 150 7.32 5.91 -2.78
CA GLY A 150 7.44 7.36 -2.95
C GLY A 150 6.78 8.13 -1.80
N ALA A 151 7.28 9.33 -1.48
CA ALA A 151 6.87 10.10 -0.30
C ALA A 151 5.36 10.24 -0.13
N THR A 152 4.64 10.46 -1.21
CA THR A 152 3.18 10.56 -1.22
C THR A 152 2.56 9.67 -2.30
N HIS A 153 3.20 8.57 -2.63
CA HIS A 153 2.81 7.71 -3.75
C HIS A 153 2.81 8.47 -5.09
N GLY A 154 3.83 9.31 -5.30
CA GLY A 154 3.93 10.12 -6.52
C GLY A 154 4.24 9.28 -7.76
N PHE A 155 3.52 9.56 -8.87
CA PHE A 155 3.74 8.89 -10.15
C PHE A 155 4.96 9.50 -10.86
N LEU A 156 6.15 8.91 -10.64
CA LEU A 156 7.44 9.47 -11.04
C LEU A 156 7.60 9.72 -12.55
N PRO A 157 7.12 8.83 -13.48
CA PRO A 157 7.31 9.05 -14.91
C PRO A 157 6.70 10.35 -15.46
N LEU A 158 5.70 10.92 -14.78
CA LEU A 158 5.08 12.20 -15.15
C LEU A 158 5.66 13.40 -14.39
N ALA A 159 6.67 13.21 -13.54
CA ALA A 159 7.40 14.30 -12.91
C ALA A 159 8.46 14.87 -13.88
N LEU A 160 8.19 16.02 -14.49
CA LEU A 160 9.09 16.63 -15.50
C LEU A 160 10.41 17.14 -14.92
N ARG A 161 10.43 17.45 -13.62
CA ARG A 161 11.63 17.97 -12.92
C ARG A 161 12.24 16.86 -12.07
N LYS A 162 13.53 16.61 -12.23
CA LYS A 162 14.27 15.62 -11.42
C LYS A 162 14.33 15.98 -9.94
N GLU A 163 14.24 17.25 -9.61
CA GLU A 163 14.12 17.70 -8.21
C GLU A 163 12.86 17.13 -7.53
N ALA A 164 11.76 16.98 -8.25
CA ALA A 164 10.54 16.36 -7.71
C ALA A 164 10.70 14.84 -7.53
N VAL A 165 11.37 14.16 -8.46
CA VAL A 165 11.72 12.73 -8.33
C VAL A 165 12.61 12.53 -7.10
N HIS A 166 13.67 13.33 -6.98
CA HIS A 166 14.57 13.33 -5.83
C HIS A 166 13.81 13.55 -4.52
N ALA A 167 12.93 14.56 -4.46
CA ALA A 167 12.16 14.88 -3.26
C ALA A 167 11.25 13.72 -2.84
N GLN A 168 10.54 13.07 -3.77
CA GLN A 168 9.71 11.90 -3.49
C GLN A 168 10.52 10.74 -2.89
N ILE A 169 11.71 10.49 -3.38
CA ILE A 169 12.55 9.37 -2.91
C ILE A 169 13.24 9.74 -1.58
N LYS A 170 13.77 10.96 -1.46
CA LYS A 170 14.48 11.41 -0.25
C LYS A 170 13.57 11.48 0.96
N LEU A 171 12.39 12.11 0.82
CA LEU A 171 11.41 12.21 1.90
C LEU A 171 10.90 10.82 2.34
N ALA A 172 10.70 9.91 1.39
CA ALA A 172 10.33 8.54 1.69
C ALA A 172 11.41 7.82 2.53
N ALA A 173 12.67 7.96 2.14
CA ALA A 173 13.78 7.35 2.88
C ALA A 173 13.92 7.94 4.28
N ASP A 174 13.72 9.25 4.45
CA ASP A 174 13.78 9.90 5.75
C ASP A 174 12.61 9.48 6.65
N ASN A 175 11.40 9.43 6.12
CA ASN A 175 10.22 8.92 6.82
C ASN A 175 10.41 7.46 7.27
N TYR A 176 10.98 6.62 6.41
CA TYR A 176 11.30 5.24 6.77
C TYR A 176 12.31 5.18 7.93
N ARG A 177 13.39 5.98 7.88
CA ARG A 177 14.39 6.05 8.98
C ARG A 177 13.74 6.44 10.30
N LYS A 178 12.83 7.41 10.27
CA LYS A 178 12.09 7.87 11.45
C LYS A 178 11.30 6.74 12.11
N HIS A 179 10.53 5.98 11.34
CA HIS A 179 9.64 4.96 11.88
C HIS A 179 10.34 3.63 12.17
N PHE A 180 11.33 3.24 11.37
CA PHE A 180 11.96 1.92 11.46
C PHE A 180 13.43 1.94 11.93
N GLY A 181 14.00 3.10 12.23
CA GLY A 181 15.32 3.27 12.85
C GLY A 181 16.51 2.93 11.94
N ARG A 182 16.27 2.63 10.65
CA ARG A 182 17.31 2.29 9.65
C ARG A 182 16.90 2.77 8.27
N GLY A 183 17.84 2.83 7.31
CA GLY A 183 17.52 3.13 5.90
C GLY A 183 16.75 1.98 5.21
N PRO A 184 15.84 2.29 4.28
CA PRO A 184 15.14 1.28 3.49
C PRO A 184 16.14 0.58 2.55
N ARG A 185 16.03 -0.76 2.43
CA ARG A 185 16.82 -1.53 1.46
C ARG A 185 16.14 -1.64 0.11
N GLY A 186 14.82 -1.61 0.10
CA GLY A 186 13.99 -1.69 -1.09
C GLY A 186 12.94 -0.58 -1.14
N ILE A 187 12.38 -0.39 -2.33
CA ILE A 187 11.30 0.54 -2.58
C ILE A 187 10.27 -0.09 -3.52
N TRP A 188 9.01 0.18 -3.23
CA TRP A 188 7.94 0.03 -4.21
C TRP A 188 7.77 1.39 -4.90
N LEU A 189 8.11 1.49 -6.17
CA LEU A 189 7.76 2.67 -6.94
C LEU A 189 6.23 2.71 -7.10
N ALA A 190 5.63 3.85 -6.81
CA ALA A 190 4.19 4.01 -6.96
C ALA A 190 3.72 3.45 -8.31
N GLU A 191 2.74 2.55 -8.31
CA GLU A 191 2.19 1.89 -9.51
C GLU A 191 3.20 1.04 -10.28
N CYS A 192 4.29 0.58 -9.65
CA CYS A 192 5.46 0.00 -10.32
C CYS A 192 5.98 0.88 -11.47
N ALA A 193 5.69 2.19 -11.41
CA ALA A 193 5.99 3.14 -12.48
C ALA A 193 7.46 3.55 -12.45
N TYR A 194 8.15 3.23 -13.52
CA TYR A 194 9.58 3.48 -13.67
C TYR A 194 9.87 4.24 -14.95
N ASN A 195 10.76 5.20 -14.85
CA ASN A 195 11.36 5.85 -16.00
C ASN A 195 12.88 5.66 -15.94
N PRO A 196 13.54 5.25 -17.06
CA PRO A 196 14.98 5.04 -17.10
C PRO A 196 15.79 6.21 -16.53
N GLY A 197 16.68 5.90 -15.59
CA GLY A 197 17.52 6.88 -14.91
C GLY A 197 16.98 7.39 -13.57
N ASP A 198 15.75 7.06 -13.15
CA ASP A 198 15.26 7.41 -11.82
C ASP A 198 15.93 6.58 -10.71
N ASP A 199 16.49 5.42 -11.07
CA ASP A 199 17.23 4.53 -10.18
C ASP A 199 18.50 5.14 -9.58
N VAL A 200 19.06 6.21 -10.16
CA VAL A 200 20.21 6.93 -9.58
C VAL A 200 19.83 7.59 -8.24
N PHE A 201 18.60 8.07 -8.11
CA PHE A 201 18.11 8.67 -6.85
C PHE A 201 17.81 7.61 -5.80
N LEU A 202 17.45 6.38 -6.20
CA LEU A 202 17.33 5.23 -5.31
C LEU A 202 18.69 4.88 -4.70
N LYS A 203 19.72 4.76 -5.56
CA LYS A 203 21.10 4.52 -5.13
C LYS A 203 21.57 5.56 -4.12
N ALA A 204 21.33 6.85 -4.38
CA ALA A 204 21.69 7.96 -3.51
C ALA A 204 21.12 7.85 -2.08
N GLN A 205 19.99 7.16 -1.90
CA GLN A 205 19.39 6.89 -0.59
C GLN A 205 19.79 5.55 0.01
N GLY A 206 20.68 4.78 -0.64
CA GLY A 206 21.12 3.45 -0.23
C GLY A 206 20.09 2.35 -0.51
N ILE A 207 19.08 2.64 -1.34
CA ILE A 207 18.09 1.67 -1.79
C ILE A 207 18.75 0.76 -2.81
N ARG A 208 18.62 -0.55 -2.61
CA ARG A 208 19.34 -1.58 -3.37
C ARG A 208 18.48 -2.26 -4.41
N TYR A 209 17.13 -2.21 -4.29
CA TYR A 209 16.23 -2.85 -5.23
C TYR A 209 14.85 -2.18 -5.28
N PHE A 210 14.14 -2.46 -6.37
CA PHE A 210 12.76 -2.07 -6.61
C PHE A 210 12.05 -3.12 -7.47
N PHE A 211 10.75 -2.94 -7.71
CA PHE A 211 9.91 -3.86 -8.46
C PHE A 211 9.37 -3.22 -9.73
N LEU A 212 9.22 -4.04 -10.77
CA LEU A 212 8.66 -3.65 -12.06
C LEU A 212 7.63 -4.67 -12.54
N GLU A 213 6.73 -4.20 -13.38
CA GLU A 213 5.87 -5.08 -14.16
C GLU A 213 6.70 -5.90 -15.17
N THR A 214 6.19 -7.05 -15.57
CA THR A 214 6.84 -8.03 -16.45
C THR A 214 7.51 -7.39 -17.68
N HIS A 215 6.77 -6.53 -18.39
CA HIS A 215 7.24 -5.92 -19.63
C HIS A 215 8.38 -4.91 -19.42
N GLY A 216 8.44 -4.26 -18.26
CA GLY A 216 9.54 -3.37 -17.89
C GLY A 216 10.88 -4.09 -17.85
N ILE A 217 10.87 -5.34 -17.40
CA ILE A 217 12.05 -6.22 -17.40
C ILE A 217 12.30 -6.80 -18.78
N ILE A 218 11.32 -7.49 -19.40
CA ILE A 218 11.57 -8.25 -20.64
C ILE A 218 11.88 -7.37 -21.85
N TYR A 219 11.49 -6.09 -21.84
CA TYR A 219 11.84 -5.12 -22.89
C TYR A 219 13.11 -4.30 -22.56
N GLY A 220 13.79 -4.63 -21.47
CA GLY A 220 15.08 -4.03 -21.11
C GLY A 220 16.18 -4.27 -22.15
N SER A 221 17.25 -3.47 -22.12
CA SER A 221 18.38 -3.53 -23.04
C SER A 221 19.70 -3.64 -22.26
N PRO A 222 20.53 -4.66 -22.56
CA PRO A 222 20.27 -5.82 -23.42
C PRO A 222 19.13 -6.69 -22.86
N ARG A 223 18.56 -7.55 -23.69
CA ARG A 223 17.48 -8.44 -23.26
C ARG A 223 17.89 -9.28 -22.05
N PRO A 224 17.05 -9.37 -20.99
CA PRO A 224 17.35 -10.17 -19.81
C PRO A 224 17.35 -11.66 -20.14
N ARG A 225 18.44 -12.35 -19.77
CA ARG A 225 18.66 -13.76 -20.09
C ARG A 225 17.64 -14.70 -19.43
N TYR A 226 17.16 -14.31 -18.23
CA TYR A 226 16.27 -15.14 -17.40
C TYR A 226 14.84 -14.57 -17.30
N GLY A 227 14.48 -13.65 -18.20
CA GLY A 227 13.17 -12.97 -18.13
C GLY A 227 12.98 -12.29 -16.77
N VAL A 228 11.85 -12.53 -16.12
CA VAL A 228 11.52 -12.00 -14.78
C VAL A 228 11.96 -12.93 -13.62
N TYR A 229 12.53 -14.10 -13.94
CA TYR A 229 12.85 -15.13 -12.95
C TYR A 229 14.24 -15.00 -12.33
N ALA A 230 14.93 -13.92 -12.61
CA ALA A 230 16.09 -13.42 -11.89
C ALA A 230 16.09 -11.89 -11.96
N PRO A 231 16.53 -11.18 -10.89
CA PRO A 231 16.64 -9.73 -10.95
C PRO A 231 17.72 -9.31 -11.97
N VAL A 232 17.63 -8.08 -12.43
CA VAL A 232 18.66 -7.43 -13.23
C VAL A 232 19.22 -6.23 -12.48
N TYR A 233 20.49 -5.90 -12.66
CA TYR A 233 21.04 -4.65 -12.16
C TYR A 233 20.86 -3.55 -13.20
N CYS A 234 20.29 -2.43 -12.80
CA CYS A 234 20.35 -1.19 -13.59
C CYS A 234 21.79 -0.73 -13.74
N PRO A 235 22.11 0.13 -14.72
CA PRO A 235 23.45 0.74 -14.84
C PRO A 235 23.91 1.47 -13.57
N SER A 236 23.01 1.97 -12.74
CA SER A 236 23.29 2.54 -11.40
C SER A 236 23.79 1.51 -10.38
N GLY A 237 23.54 0.22 -10.59
CA GLY A 237 23.78 -0.87 -9.66
C GLY A 237 22.59 -1.23 -8.77
N VAL A 238 21.47 -0.56 -8.89
CA VAL A 238 20.21 -0.91 -8.19
C VAL A 238 19.56 -2.10 -8.91
N ALA A 239 19.09 -3.08 -8.15
CA ALA A 239 18.45 -4.27 -8.72
C ALA A 239 16.96 -4.03 -9.02
N ALA A 240 16.49 -4.49 -10.17
CA ALA A 240 15.07 -4.51 -10.53
C ALA A 240 14.56 -5.96 -10.54
N PHE A 241 13.48 -6.22 -9.79
CA PHE A 241 12.76 -7.49 -9.78
C PHE A 241 11.49 -7.38 -10.62
N GLY A 242 11.22 -8.40 -11.44
CA GLY A 242 10.04 -8.42 -12.30
C GLY A 242 8.89 -9.22 -11.68
N ARG A 243 7.66 -8.73 -11.86
CA ARG A 243 6.43 -9.41 -11.46
C ARG A 243 6.25 -10.71 -12.24
N ASP A 244 5.84 -11.77 -11.56
CA ASP A 244 5.37 -13.00 -12.19
C ASP A 244 3.86 -12.92 -12.46
N MET A 245 3.48 -12.98 -13.73
CA MET A 245 2.08 -12.84 -14.16
C MET A 245 1.22 -14.02 -13.77
N GLU A 246 1.77 -15.24 -13.75
CA GLU A 246 1.00 -16.44 -13.43
C GLU A 246 0.50 -16.39 -11.98
N SER A 247 1.39 -16.15 -11.03
CA SER A 247 1.01 -16.02 -9.62
C SER A 247 0.10 -14.81 -9.38
N ALA A 248 0.34 -13.71 -10.11
CA ALA A 248 -0.48 -12.51 -10.00
C ALA A 248 -1.94 -12.77 -10.37
N GLN A 249 -2.20 -13.37 -11.54
CA GLN A 249 -3.57 -13.64 -12.04
C GLN A 249 -4.35 -14.58 -11.13
N GLN A 250 -3.71 -15.59 -10.54
CA GLN A 250 -4.37 -16.54 -9.65
C GLN A 250 -5.00 -15.90 -8.42
N VAL A 251 -4.44 -14.79 -7.95
CA VAL A 251 -4.88 -14.12 -6.73
C VAL A 251 -5.60 -12.80 -7.02
N TRP A 252 -5.17 -12.05 -8.04
CA TRP A 252 -5.74 -10.74 -8.32
C TRP A 252 -7.07 -10.78 -9.08
N SER A 253 -7.29 -11.77 -9.94
CA SER A 253 -8.48 -11.80 -10.81
C SER A 253 -9.75 -12.18 -10.05
N ALA A 254 -10.73 -11.29 -10.01
CA ALA A 254 -12.06 -11.58 -9.49
C ALA A 254 -12.89 -12.54 -10.38
N GLU A 255 -12.49 -12.74 -11.64
CA GLU A 255 -13.20 -13.62 -12.57
C GLU A 255 -12.60 -15.04 -12.64
N THR A 256 -11.27 -15.13 -12.66
CA THR A 256 -10.53 -16.38 -12.87
C THR A 256 -9.62 -16.75 -11.70
N GLY A 257 -9.41 -15.83 -10.76
CA GLY A 257 -8.61 -16.04 -9.56
C GLY A 257 -9.43 -16.55 -8.38
N TYR A 258 -8.74 -16.85 -7.30
CA TYR A 258 -9.36 -17.36 -6.06
C TYR A 258 -10.42 -16.42 -5.47
N PRO A 259 -10.24 -15.08 -5.45
CA PRO A 259 -11.20 -14.16 -4.82
C PRO A 259 -12.63 -14.24 -5.39
N GLY A 260 -12.78 -14.73 -6.62
CA GLY A 260 -14.08 -14.88 -7.29
C GLY A 260 -14.89 -16.12 -6.87
N ASP A 261 -14.41 -16.95 -5.95
CA ASP A 261 -15.11 -18.16 -5.52
C ASP A 261 -16.48 -17.82 -4.90
N HIS A 262 -17.50 -18.54 -5.32
CA HIS A 262 -18.88 -18.28 -4.95
C HIS A 262 -19.20 -18.44 -3.45
N ARG A 263 -18.32 -19.08 -2.69
CA ARG A 263 -18.44 -19.29 -1.23
C ARG A 263 -17.89 -18.13 -0.42
N TYR A 264 -17.05 -17.28 -1.02
CA TYR A 264 -16.43 -16.17 -0.33
C TYR A 264 -17.40 -15.01 -0.07
N ARG A 265 -17.04 -14.14 0.88
CA ARG A 265 -17.84 -13.00 1.29
C ARG A 265 -18.10 -12.03 0.13
N GLU A 266 -19.34 -11.62 -0.04
CA GLU A 266 -19.74 -10.56 -0.97
C GLU A 266 -19.16 -9.20 -0.52
N PHE A 267 -18.66 -8.42 -1.46
CA PHE A 267 -18.00 -7.14 -1.15
C PHE A 267 -18.97 -5.96 -1.01
N TYR A 268 -20.00 -5.89 -1.85
CA TYR A 268 -20.83 -4.69 -2.00
C TYR A 268 -22.00 -4.62 -1.01
N ARG A 269 -22.56 -5.75 -0.60
CA ARG A 269 -23.72 -5.81 0.27
C ARG A 269 -23.31 -5.70 1.73
N ASP A 270 -23.84 -4.68 2.44
CA ASP A 270 -23.43 -4.32 3.80
C ASP A 270 -24.63 -4.02 4.70
N LEU A 271 -24.55 -4.34 6.00
CA LEU A 271 -25.61 -4.10 6.97
C LEU A 271 -26.04 -2.64 7.07
N GLY A 272 -25.15 -1.69 6.76
CA GLY A 272 -25.49 -0.27 6.73
C GLY A 272 -26.61 0.09 5.75
N TYR A 273 -26.79 -0.74 4.73
CA TYR A 273 -27.88 -0.61 3.74
C TYR A 273 -29.00 -1.63 3.92
N ASP A 274 -28.69 -2.82 4.44
CA ASP A 274 -29.65 -3.94 4.56
C ASP A 274 -30.58 -3.81 5.77
N LEU A 275 -30.14 -3.15 6.86
CA LEU A 275 -30.92 -3.04 8.10
C LEU A 275 -31.82 -1.80 8.13
N GLU A 276 -32.84 -1.85 8.99
CA GLU A 276 -33.70 -0.71 9.23
C GLU A 276 -32.93 0.53 9.70
N TYR A 277 -33.31 1.71 9.19
CA TYR A 277 -32.51 2.93 9.39
C TYR A 277 -32.34 3.29 10.86
N ASP A 278 -33.43 3.23 11.67
CA ASP A 278 -33.36 3.60 13.08
C ASP A 278 -32.49 2.66 13.91
N TYR A 279 -32.37 1.40 13.47
CA TYR A 279 -31.46 0.42 14.07
C TYR A 279 -29.99 0.72 13.78
N ILE A 280 -29.68 1.09 12.54
CA ILE A 280 -28.29 1.29 12.11
C ILE A 280 -27.78 2.72 12.34
N LYS A 281 -28.68 3.70 12.45
CA LYS A 281 -28.34 5.12 12.60
C LYS A 281 -27.31 5.43 13.69
N PRO A 282 -27.32 4.80 14.89
CA PRO A 282 -26.29 5.05 15.92
C PRO A 282 -24.86 4.69 15.50
N TYR A 283 -24.71 3.88 14.45
CA TYR A 283 -23.44 3.36 13.94
C TYR A 283 -22.99 4.06 12.63
N LEU A 284 -23.75 5.05 12.17
CA LEU A 284 -23.39 5.92 11.05
C LEU A 284 -22.66 7.16 11.54
N HIS A 285 -22.11 7.96 10.64
CA HIS A 285 -21.59 9.27 10.99
C HIS A 285 -22.74 10.24 11.37
N GLN A 286 -22.36 11.39 11.94
CA GLN A 286 -23.34 12.38 12.44
C GLN A 286 -24.28 12.94 11.36
N ASP A 287 -23.85 12.92 10.09
CA ASP A 287 -24.69 13.33 8.96
C ASP A 287 -25.89 12.41 8.72
N GLY A 288 -25.91 11.23 9.35
CA GLY A 288 -26.98 10.23 9.23
C GLY A 288 -27.09 9.59 7.84
N VAL A 289 -26.11 9.79 6.95
CA VAL A 289 -26.13 9.18 5.62
C VAL A 289 -25.75 7.70 5.74
N ARG A 290 -26.52 6.81 5.10
CA ARG A 290 -26.22 5.38 5.05
C ARG A 290 -24.85 5.15 4.39
N ARG A 291 -24.06 4.27 4.99
CA ARG A 291 -22.73 3.88 4.53
C ARG A 291 -22.36 2.48 4.99
N ASN A 292 -21.25 1.98 4.51
CA ASN A 292 -20.72 0.68 4.93
C ASN A 292 -20.39 0.67 6.42
N THR A 293 -20.76 -0.42 7.08
CA THR A 293 -20.36 -0.72 8.46
C THR A 293 -19.18 -1.68 8.53
N GLY A 294 -18.77 -2.26 7.38
CA GLY A 294 -17.79 -3.33 7.30
C GLY A 294 -18.35 -4.71 7.66
N MET A 295 -19.63 -4.80 8.06
CA MET A 295 -20.30 -6.07 8.34
C MET A 295 -21.16 -6.51 7.17
N LYS A 296 -20.79 -7.65 6.55
CA LYS A 296 -21.36 -8.16 5.31
C LYS A 296 -21.77 -9.62 5.52
N TYR A 297 -23.04 -9.91 5.33
CA TYR A 297 -23.64 -11.19 5.74
C TYR A 297 -23.88 -12.16 4.59
N PHE A 298 -23.51 -11.78 3.38
CA PHE A 298 -23.80 -12.57 2.20
C PHE A 298 -22.52 -13.05 1.50
N LYS A 299 -22.60 -14.17 0.80
CA LYS A 299 -21.53 -14.69 -0.04
C LYS A 299 -21.74 -14.28 -1.50
N ILE A 300 -20.68 -14.41 -2.30
CA ILE A 300 -20.70 -14.07 -3.74
C ILE A 300 -21.82 -14.84 -4.45
N THR A 301 -22.08 -16.12 -4.11
CA THR A 301 -23.16 -16.97 -4.62
C THR A 301 -23.01 -17.29 -6.12
N GLY A 302 -22.44 -16.37 -6.91
CA GLY A 302 -22.29 -16.45 -8.35
C GLY A 302 -22.79 -15.18 -9.05
N LYS A 303 -23.05 -15.25 -10.34
CA LYS A 303 -23.54 -14.12 -11.16
C LYS A 303 -25.06 -13.92 -10.94
N VAL A 304 -25.42 -13.40 -9.78
CA VAL A 304 -26.79 -13.08 -9.36
C VAL A 304 -26.87 -11.63 -8.87
N GLN A 305 -28.10 -11.07 -8.82
CA GLN A 305 -28.33 -9.73 -8.28
C GLN A 305 -28.01 -9.69 -6.78
N LEU A 306 -27.74 -8.49 -6.23
CA LEU A 306 -27.36 -8.35 -4.82
C LEU A 306 -28.44 -8.88 -3.84
N ASP A 307 -29.71 -8.71 -4.16
CA ASP A 307 -30.87 -9.20 -3.37
C ASP A 307 -31.04 -10.73 -3.40
N GLN A 308 -30.40 -11.42 -4.36
CA GLN A 308 -30.42 -12.87 -4.53
C GLN A 308 -29.19 -13.58 -3.93
N LYS A 309 -28.30 -12.83 -3.27
CA LYS A 309 -27.13 -13.41 -2.61
C LYS A 309 -27.54 -14.28 -1.43
N ALA A 310 -26.89 -15.45 -1.30
CA ALA A 310 -27.12 -16.40 -0.23
C ALA A 310 -26.32 -16.01 1.05
N PRO A 311 -26.76 -16.48 2.24
CA PRO A 311 -26.03 -16.27 3.48
C PRO A 311 -24.60 -16.76 3.39
N TYR A 312 -23.67 -16.00 3.98
CA TYR A 312 -22.26 -16.33 4.07
C TYR A 312 -22.02 -17.39 5.17
N ASN A 313 -21.19 -18.38 4.87
CA ASN A 313 -20.74 -19.38 5.82
C ASN A 313 -19.24 -19.25 6.07
N PRO A 314 -18.83 -18.71 7.24
CA PRO A 314 -17.41 -18.52 7.53
C PRO A 314 -16.57 -19.80 7.54
N HIS A 315 -17.15 -20.93 7.96
CA HIS A 315 -16.44 -22.22 8.01
C HIS A 315 -16.17 -22.75 6.61
N GLU A 316 -17.20 -22.75 5.74
CA GLU A 316 -17.06 -23.17 4.33
C GLU A 316 -16.02 -22.31 3.61
N ALA A 317 -16.06 -21.01 3.80
CA ALA A 317 -15.13 -20.07 3.20
C ALA A 317 -13.67 -20.29 3.67
N ARG A 318 -13.47 -20.53 4.97
CA ARG A 318 -12.15 -20.81 5.53
C ARG A 318 -11.56 -22.13 5.02
N GLU A 319 -12.36 -23.20 4.90
CA GLU A 319 -11.94 -24.48 4.29
C GLU A 319 -11.52 -24.28 2.84
N MET A 320 -12.24 -23.42 2.12
CA MET A 320 -11.90 -23.09 0.74
C MET A 320 -10.61 -22.28 0.64
N ALA A 321 -10.38 -21.33 1.54
CA ALA A 321 -9.11 -20.59 1.62
C ALA A 321 -7.92 -21.56 1.83
N ALA A 322 -8.07 -22.56 2.70
CA ALA A 322 -7.05 -23.60 2.90
C ALA A 322 -6.80 -24.45 1.63
N SER A 323 -7.87 -24.79 0.89
CA SER A 323 -7.78 -25.50 -0.38
C SER A 323 -7.04 -24.67 -1.45
N HIS A 324 -7.41 -23.39 -1.59
CA HIS A 324 -6.76 -22.47 -2.53
C HIS A 324 -5.28 -22.22 -2.17
N ALA A 325 -4.95 -22.12 -0.89
CA ALA A 325 -3.56 -22.03 -0.42
C ALA A 325 -2.74 -23.27 -0.83
N GLY A 326 -3.31 -24.47 -0.73
CA GLY A 326 -2.69 -25.70 -1.20
C GLY A 326 -2.51 -25.72 -2.72
N ASN A 327 -3.50 -25.26 -3.48
CA ASN A 327 -3.41 -25.15 -4.92
C ASN A 327 -2.34 -24.13 -5.35
N PHE A 328 -2.27 -22.96 -4.70
CA PHE A 328 -1.27 -21.96 -5.00
C PHE A 328 0.15 -22.48 -4.72
N MET A 329 0.36 -23.15 -3.59
CA MET A 329 1.64 -23.80 -3.25
C MET A 329 2.04 -24.83 -4.33
N PHE A 330 1.13 -25.74 -4.69
CA PHE A 330 1.39 -26.76 -5.71
C PHE A 330 1.77 -26.13 -7.05
N ASN A 331 1.07 -25.10 -7.49
CA ASN A 331 1.38 -24.40 -8.74
C ASN A 331 2.76 -23.76 -8.70
N ARG A 332 3.16 -23.15 -7.56
CA ARG A 332 4.52 -22.59 -7.40
C ARG A 332 5.60 -23.66 -7.39
N GLU A 333 5.34 -24.83 -6.81
CA GLU A 333 6.28 -25.94 -6.90
C GLU A 333 6.48 -26.40 -8.36
N ARG A 334 5.41 -26.60 -9.10
CA ARG A 334 5.49 -27.03 -10.53
C ARG A 334 6.16 -25.97 -11.41
N GLN A 335 5.81 -24.71 -11.23
CA GLN A 335 6.42 -23.59 -11.95
C GLN A 335 7.94 -23.53 -11.70
N ILE A 336 8.36 -23.58 -10.44
CA ILE A 336 9.76 -23.49 -10.05
C ILE A 336 10.55 -24.71 -10.53
N GLU A 337 9.99 -25.92 -10.47
CA GLU A 337 10.62 -27.12 -11.04
C GLU A 337 10.86 -26.99 -12.54
N HIS A 338 9.85 -26.53 -13.27
CA HIS A 338 9.93 -26.29 -14.72
C HIS A 338 11.01 -25.25 -15.02
N LEU A 339 10.96 -24.07 -14.38
CA LEU A 339 11.91 -22.99 -14.59
C LEU A 339 13.34 -23.41 -14.25
N ASN A 340 13.54 -24.11 -13.14
CA ASN A 340 14.89 -24.57 -12.74
C ASN A 340 15.50 -25.53 -13.77
N HIS A 341 14.65 -26.39 -14.38
CA HIS A 341 15.10 -27.29 -15.43
C HIS A 341 15.59 -26.55 -16.69
N PHE A 342 14.84 -25.53 -17.13
CA PHE A 342 15.13 -24.83 -18.38
C PHE A 342 16.17 -23.71 -18.24
N LEU A 343 16.19 -23.01 -17.12
CA LEU A 343 17.06 -21.85 -16.94
C LEU A 343 18.49 -22.22 -16.53
N GLY A 344 18.71 -23.43 -15.99
CA GLY A 344 20.02 -23.85 -15.45
C GLY A 344 20.49 -22.97 -14.26
N LYS A 345 19.57 -22.19 -13.67
CA LYS A 345 19.76 -21.33 -12.50
C LYS A 345 18.53 -21.47 -11.60
N LYS A 346 18.69 -21.41 -10.28
CA LYS A 346 17.55 -21.36 -9.37
C LYS A 346 16.74 -20.09 -9.61
N PRO A 347 15.48 -20.20 -10.07
CA PRO A 347 14.65 -19.04 -10.33
C PRO A 347 14.15 -18.41 -9.03
N ILE A 348 13.80 -17.13 -9.10
CA ILE A 348 12.93 -16.47 -8.13
C ILE A 348 11.61 -16.09 -8.81
N VAL A 349 10.50 -16.50 -8.23
CA VAL A 349 9.14 -16.06 -8.59
C VAL A 349 8.79 -14.91 -7.65
N VAL A 350 8.43 -13.75 -8.20
CA VAL A 350 8.04 -12.56 -7.43
C VAL A 350 6.54 -12.34 -7.56
N SER A 351 5.82 -12.65 -6.49
CA SER A 351 4.36 -12.51 -6.39
C SER A 351 4.02 -11.22 -5.67
N MET A 352 3.47 -10.26 -6.40
CA MET A 352 3.28 -8.87 -5.95
C MET A 352 1.81 -8.49 -5.95
N TYR A 353 1.33 -7.93 -4.83
CA TYR A 353 -0.07 -7.57 -4.64
C TYR A 353 -0.22 -6.34 -3.74
N ASP A 354 -1.35 -5.62 -3.88
CA ASP A 354 -1.78 -4.71 -2.84
C ASP A 354 -2.10 -5.51 -1.56
N ALA A 355 -1.67 -5.02 -0.41
CA ALA A 355 -1.91 -5.68 0.86
C ALA A 355 -3.40 -5.73 1.20
N GLU A 356 -4.15 -4.68 0.81
CA GLU A 356 -5.59 -4.54 1.06
C GLU A 356 -6.43 -5.55 0.26
N LEU A 357 -5.85 -6.21 -0.74
CA LEU A 357 -6.45 -7.37 -1.37
C LEU A 357 -6.74 -8.46 -0.33
N TYR A 358 -5.81 -8.67 0.59
CA TYR A 358 -5.92 -9.69 1.64
C TYR A 358 -6.63 -9.14 2.88
N GLY A 359 -7.94 -9.43 2.98
CA GLY A 359 -8.78 -9.08 4.11
C GLY A 359 -9.82 -8.01 3.82
N HIS A 360 -9.54 -7.02 2.97
CA HIS A 360 -10.50 -5.98 2.60
C HIS A 360 -11.26 -6.37 1.32
N TRP A 361 -10.62 -6.43 0.17
CA TRP A 361 -11.30 -6.79 -1.09
C TRP A 361 -11.60 -8.29 -1.18
N TRP A 362 -10.67 -9.13 -0.76
CA TRP A 362 -10.87 -10.56 -0.57
C TRP A 362 -10.80 -10.87 0.92
N TYR A 363 -11.95 -10.96 1.58
CA TYR A 363 -12.05 -11.08 3.04
C TYR A 363 -11.27 -12.28 3.60
N GLU A 364 -11.33 -13.42 2.94
CA GLU A 364 -10.64 -14.66 3.30
C GLU A 364 -9.15 -14.66 2.91
N GLY A 365 -8.67 -13.57 2.31
CA GLY A 365 -7.28 -13.44 1.90
C GLY A 365 -6.29 -13.60 3.05
N THR A 366 -6.64 -13.16 4.26
CA THR A 366 -5.82 -13.35 5.45
C THR A 366 -5.78 -14.82 5.89
N ASP A 367 -6.90 -15.55 5.86
CA ASP A 367 -6.92 -16.99 6.10
C ASP A 367 -6.10 -17.76 5.06
N PHE A 368 -6.23 -17.37 3.78
CA PHE A 368 -5.41 -17.92 2.70
C PHE A 368 -3.91 -17.76 2.98
N LEU A 369 -3.45 -16.58 3.38
CA LEU A 369 -2.05 -16.34 3.70
C LEU A 369 -1.57 -17.19 4.89
N GLU A 370 -2.37 -17.30 5.95
CA GLU A 370 -2.05 -18.16 7.08
C GLU A 370 -1.85 -19.61 6.65
N PHE A 371 -2.80 -20.17 5.93
CA PHE A 371 -2.70 -21.55 5.42
C PHE A 371 -1.56 -21.70 4.43
N PHE A 372 -1.33 -20.72 3.58
CA PHE A 372 -0.22 -20.75 2.62
C PHE A 372 1.14 -20.82 3.32
N PHE A 373 1.39 -19.99 4.32
CA PHE A 373 2.65 -20.04 5.06
C PHE A 373 2.85 -21.37 5.81
N LYS A 374 1.78 -21.90 6.45
CA LYS A 374 1.82 -23.20 7.09
C LYS A 374 2.16 -24.33 6.10
N LYS A 375 1.50 -24.37 4.97
CA LYS A 375 1.75 -25.35 3.91
C LYS A 375 3.14 -25.21 3.30
N MET A 376 3.60 -23.99 3.04
CA MET A 376 4.96 -23.74 2.53
C MET A 376 6.02 -24.24 3.51
N HIS A 377 5.78 -24.15 4.82
CA HIS A 377 6.71 -24.63 5.85
C HIS A 377 6.67 -26.14 6.01
N HIS A 378 5.47 -26.76 6.05
CA HIS A 378 5.30 -28.16 6.44
C HIS A 378 5.19 -29.14 5.27
N ASP A 379 4.54 -28.75 4.16
CA ASP A 379 4.03 -29.70 3.17
C ASP A 379 4.94 -29.84 1.94
N GLN A 380 5.99 -29.01 1.80
CA GLN A 380 6.88 -29.03 0.63
C GLN A 380 8.34 -28.70 0.98
N LYS A 381 9.29 -28.97 0.04
CA LYS A 381 10.73 -28.70 0.17
C LYS A 381 11.36 -28.16 -1.12
N THR A 382 10.54 -27.96 -2.14
CA THR A 382 10.97 -27.56 -3.49
C THR A 382 11.26 -26.07 -3.56
N VAL A 383 10.44 -25.28 -2.86
CA VAL A 383 10.44 -23.81 -2.91
C VAL A 383 10.86 -23.24 -1.57
N LYS A 384 11.80 -22.32 -1.55
CA LYS A 384 12.15 -21.55 -0.36
C LYS A 384 11.58 -20.15 -0.45
N MET A 385 10.83 -19.72 0.57
CA MET A 385 10.41 -18.33 0.69
C MET A 385 11.60 -17.46 1.09
N VAL A 386 11.77 -16.32 0.42
CA VAL A 386 12.85 -15.36 0.66
C VAL A 386 12.38 -13.93 0.45
N THR A 387 13.09 -12.99 1.09
CA THR A 387 13.00 -11.58 0.74
C THR A 387 13.95 -11.26 -0.43
N PRO A 388 13.74 -10.17 -1.18
CA PRO A 388 14.68 -9.73 -2.22
C PRO A 388 16.10 -9.51 -1.69
N SER A 389 16.26 -8.96 -0.50
CA SER A 389 17.57 -8.78 0.13
C SER A 389 18.27 -10.10 0.41
N GLU A 390 17.54 -11.12 0.90
CA GLU A 390 18.08 -12.46 1.10
C GLU A 390 18.50 -13.09 -0.25
N TYR A 391 17.67 -12.94 -1.30
CA TYR A 391 18.00 -13.46 -2.63
C TYR A 391 19.26 -12.80 -3.20
N LEU A 392 19.37 -11.47 -3.17
CA LEU A 392 20.53 -10.74 -3.66
C LEU A 392 21.82 -11.11 -2.90
N SER A 393 21.71 -11.40 -1.59
CA SER A 393 22.85 -11.86 -0.79
C SER A 393 23.31 -13.26 -1.17
N MET A 394 22.39 -14.17 -1.54
CA MET A 394 22.71 -15.53 -1.99
C MET A 394 23.13 -15.59 -3.46
N HIS A 395 22.64 -14.68 -4.27
CA HIS A 395 22.84 -14.63 -5.73
C HIS A 395 23.23 -13.22 -6.17
N PRO A 396 24.47 -12.77 -5.84
CA PRO A 396 24.90 -11.40 -6.15
C PRO A 396 25.18 -11.18 -7.65
N ASP A 397 25.42 -12.25 -8.41
CA ASP A 397 25.74 -12.15 -9.83
C ASP A 397 24.46 -12.12 -10.68
N ASN A 398 24.12 -10.94 -11.17
CA ASN A 398 22.99 -10.73 -12.06
C ASN A 398 23.39 -9.87 -13.26
N GLN A 399 22.66 -10.01 -14.35
CA GLN A 399 22.91 -9.30 -15.59
C GLN A 399 22.66 -7.80 -15.41
N VAL A 400 23.52 -6.96 -16.01
CA VAL A 400 23.25 -5.52 -16.12
C VAL A 400 22.33 -5.27 -17.31
N VAL A 401 21.22 -4.63 -17.07
CA VAL A 401 20.16 -4.31 -18.04
C VAL A 401 19.58 -2.95 -17.70
N GLN A 402 19.37 -2.10 -18.70
CA GLN A 402 18.53 -0.92 -18.54
C GLN A 402 17.07 -1.36 -18.71
N PRO A 403 16.26 -1.42 -17.65
CA PRO A 403 14.83 -1.71 -17.77
C PRO A 403 14.13 -0.64 -18.62
N SER A 404 13.05 -1.04 -19.28
CA SER A 404 12.23 -0.08 -20.03
C SER A 404 11.24 0.66 -19.13
N MET A 405 10.78 1.83 -19.60
CA MET A 405 9.65 2.51 -18.97
C MET A 405 8.44 1.56 -18.89
N SER A 406 7.79 1.52 -17.76
CA SER A 406 6.65 0.62 -17.50
C SER A 406 5.85 1.04 -16.28
N THR A 407 4.63 0.56 -16.18
CA THR A 407 3.77 0.59 -14.99
C THR A 407 2.97 -0.70 -14.90
N TRP A 408 2.32 -0.97 -13.79
CA TRP A 408 1.41 -2.11 -13.67
C TRP A 408 -0.06 -1.79 -13.99
N GLY A 409 -0.35 -0.53 -14.36
CA GLY A 409 -1.67 -0.09 -14.77
C GLY A 409 -2.14 -0.71 -16.09
N ASP A 410 -3.41 -0.53 -16.42
CA ASP A 410 -3.99 -0.99 -17.69
C ASP A 410 -3.13 -0.49 -18.87
N LYS A 411 -2.92 -1.37 -19.85
CA LYS A 411 -2.03 -1.21 -21.00
C LYS A 411 -0.52 -1.08 -20.68
N GLY A 412 -0.13 -1.09 -19.41
CA GLY A 412 1.25 -1.18 -18.97
C GLY A 412 2.05 0.14 -18.96
N TYR A 413 1.40 1.27 -19.26
CA TYR A 413 2.04 2.59 -19.30
C TYR A 413 1.25 3.62 -18.51
N SER A 414 1.15 4.89 -18.99
CA SER A 414 0.61 5.98 -18.19
C SER A 414 -0.90 6.24 -18.38
N GLU A 415 -1.63 5.46 -19.16
CA GLU A 415 -3.00 5.75 -19.59
C GLU A 415 -4.00 5.90 -18.43
N VAL A 416 -3.78 5.21 -17.32
CA VAL A 416 -4.61 5.37 -16.12
C VAL A 416 -4.39 6.74 -15.47
N TRP A 417 -3.15 7.24 -15.47
CA TRP A 417 -2.76 8.46 -14.77
C TRP A 417 -2.70 9.69 -15.69
N LEU A 418 -2.73 9.50 -17.00
CA LEU A 418 -2.76 10.59 -17.98
C LEU A 418 -3.74 10.27 -19.11
N ASN A 419 -4.92 10.85 -19.04
CA ASN A 419 -5.98 10.72 -20.05
C ASN A 419 -6.91 11.93 -20.00
N GLY A 420 -7.90 12.00 -20.87
CA GLY A 420 -8.81 13.15 -20.99
C GLY A 420 -9.65 13.46 -19.74
N THR A 421 -9.63 12.60 -18.70
CA THR A 421 -10.34 12.85 -17.43
C THR A 421 -9.48 13.62 -16.43
N ASN A 422 -8.15 13.46 -16.50
CA ASN A 422 -7.20 13.93 -15.48
C ASN A 422 -6.03 14.77 -16.02
N ASP A 423 -5.88 14.92 -17.35
CA ASP A 423 -4.78 15.66 -18.00
C ASP A 423 -4.67 17.13 -17.55
N TRP A 424 -5.81 17.74 -17.22
CA TRP A 424 -5.89 19.12 -16.72
C TRP A 424 -5.08 19.35 -15.44
N MET A 425 -4.83 18.29 -14.62
CA MET A 425 -4.08 18.40 -13.38
C MET A 425 -2.61 18.76 -13.63
N TYR A 426 -2.01 18.16 -14.66
CA TYR A 426 -0.55 18.19 -14.84
C TYR A 426 0.00 19.57 -15.17
N ARG A 427 -0.72 20.41 -15.90
CA ARG A 427 -0.31 21.80 -16.11
C ARG A 427 -0.18 22.60 -14.80
N HIS A 428 -1.04 22.30 -13.82
CA HIS A 428 -0.98 22.93 -12.50
C HIS A 428 0.15 22.32 -11.66
N LEU A 429 0.24 21.00 -11.64
CA LEU A 429 1.24 20.27 -10.88
C LEU A 429 2.66 20.62 -11.35
N HIS A 430 2.92 20.60 -12.65
CA HIS A 430 4.23 20.96 -13.19
C HIS A 430 4.60 22.40 -12.83
N LYS A 431 3.64 23.34 -12.89
CA LYS A 431 3.90 24.72 -12.49
C LYS A 431 4.18 24.88 -11.00
N GLN A 432 3.52 24.10 -10.15
CA GLN A 432 3.81 24.09 -8.70
C GLN A 432 5.23 23.55 -8.43
N VAL A 433 5.61 22.47 -9.09
CA VAL A 433 6.97 21.91 -8.96
C VAL A 433 8.02 22.95 -9.42
N GLU A 434 7.84 23.60 -10.57
CA GLU A 434 8.74 24.67 -11.03
C GLU A 434 8.90 25.78 -9.98
N ARG A 435 7.78 26.25 -9.43
CA ARG A 435 7.74 27.30 -8.40
C ARG A 435 8.36 26.82 -7.08
N MET A 436 8.18 25.56 -6.72
CA MET A 436 8.80 25.00 -5.51
C MET A 436 10.32 24.92 -5.64
N VAL A 437 10.82 24.51 -6.81
CA VAL A 437 12.26 24.53 -7.13
C VAL A 437 12.80 25.98 -7.11
N GLU A 438 12.07 26.95 -7.68
CA GLU A 438 12.41 28.36 -7.60
C GLU A 438 12.53 28.83 -6.15
N LEU A 439 11.53 28.53 -5.30
CA LEU A 439 11.56 28.89 -3.88
C LEU A 439 12.74 28.26 -3.14
N ALA A 440 13.00 26.96 -3.35
CA ALA A 440 14.07 26.24 -2.70
C ALA A 440 15.46 26.81 -3.07
N ASN A 441 15.65 27.17 -4.33
CA ASN A 441 16.90 27.80 -4.80
C ASN A 441 17.05 29.25 -4.36
N LYS A 442 15.93 30.01 -4.28
CA LYS A 442 15.94 31.42 -3.89
C LYS A 442 16.17 31.65 -2.40
N PHE A 443 15.74 30.70 -1.56
CA PHE A 443 15.80 30.81 -0.10
C PHE A 443 16.59 29.66 0.54
N PRO A 444 17.88 29.46 0.24
CA PRO A 444 18.63 28.28 0.69
C PRO A 444 18.83 28.21 2.21
N ALA A 445 18.69 29.32 2.91
CA ALA A 445 18.95 29.47 4.35
C ALA A 445 17.79 30.16 5.10
N ALA A 446 16.54 29.92 4.68
CA ALA A 446 15.38 30.48 5.36
C ALA A 446 15.25 29.96 6.80
N ASP A 447 14.78 30.79 7.70
CA ASP A 447 14.48 30.47 9.10
C ASP A 447 13.08 30.99 9.51
N GLY A 448 12.70 30.74 10.77
CA GLY A 448 11.46 31.24 11.36
C GLY A 448 10.20 30.92 10.54
N THR A 449 9.31 31.90 10.42
CA THR A 449 8.02 31.77 9.70
C THR A 449 8.21 31.50 8.21
N LEU A 450 9.25 32.07 7.58
CA LEU A 450 9.55 31.81 6.16
C LEU A 450 9.89 30.32 5.93
N ARG A 451 10.74 29.73 6.77
CA ARG A 451 11.07 28.31 6.68
C ARG A 451 9.83 27.43 6.84
N ARG A 452 8.95 27.75 7.79
CA ARG A 452 7.68 27.03 7.98
C ARG A 452 6.80 27.10 6.73
N ALA A 453 6.64 28.28 6.14
CA ALA A 453 5.86 28.49 4.92
C ALA A 453 6.45 27.72 3.73
N LEU A 454 7.77 27.72 3.55
CA LEU A 454 8.46 26.94 2.51
C LEU A 454 8.28 25.43 2.72
N ASN A 455 8.36 24.95 3.96
CA ASN A 455 8.08 23.56 4.29
C ASN A 455 6.63 23.18 3.99
N GLN A 456 5.67 24.07 4.27
CA GLN A 456 4.28 23.83 3.92
C GLN A 456 4.05 23.84 2.42
N CYS A 457 4.69 24.73 1.66
CA CYS A 457 4.69 24.67 0.19
C CYS A 457 5.16 23.29 -0.31
N ALA A 458 6.26 22.77 0.24
CA ALA A 458 6.78 21.46 -0.13
C ALA A 458 5.78 20.32 0.19
N ARG A 459 5.07 20.36 1.33
CA ARG A 459 4.01 19.40 1.68
C ARG A 459 2.87 19.44 0.67
N GLU A 460 2.38 20.63 0.33
CA GLU A 460 1.28 20.79 -0.63
C GLU A 460 1.65 20.24 -2.02
N VAL A 461 2.89 20.47 -2.47
CA VAL A 461 3.36 19.93 -3.76
C VAL A 461 3.41 18.40 -3.72
N VAL A 462 4.06 17.79 -2.72
CA VAL A 462 4.16 16.32 -2.69
C VAL A 462 2.79 15.67 -2.50
N LEU A 463 1.87 16.27 -1.73
CA LEU A 463 0.49 15.78 -1.61
C LEU A 463 -0.27 15.89 -2.93
N GLY A 464 -0.06 16.96 -3.70
CA GLY A 464 -0.61 17.12 -5.04
C GLY A 464 -0.06 16.12 -6.06
N MET A 465 1.15 15.57 -5.83
CA MET A 465 1.81 14.58 -6.70
C MET A 465 1.28 13.15 -6.52
N SER A 466 0.45 12.86 -5.52
CA SER A 466 -0.08 11.51 -5.29
C SER A 466 -0.76 10.96 -6.55
N SER A 467 -0.39 9.74 -6.95
CA SER A 467 -0.99 9.03 -8.07
C SER A 467 -2.48 8.75 -7.87
N ASP A 468 -2.90 8.67 -6.60
CA ASP A 468 -4.29 8.38 -6.20
C ASP A 468 -5.28 9.35 -6.82
N TRP A 469 -4.93 10.65 -6.92
CA TRP A 469 -5.87 11.63 -7.45
C TRP A 469 -6.24 11.34 -8.90
N ALA A 470 -5.24 11.10 -9.74
CA ALA A 470 -5.47 10.78 -11.15
C ALA A 470 -6.15 9.40 -11.31
N PHE A 471 -5.77 8.41 -10.50
CA PHE A 471 -6.36 7.07 -10.49
C PHE A 471 -7.85 7.13 -10.15
N LEU A 472 -8.23 7.77 -9.02
CA LEU A 472 -9.62 7.88 -8.58
C LEU A 472 -10.49 8.66 -9.58
N MET A 473 -9.93 9.67 -10.26
CA MET A 473 -10.64 10.38 -11.32
C MET A 473 -10.92 9.48 -12.52
N THR A 474 -9.97 8.64 -12.90
CA THR A 474 -10.09 7.69 -14.01
C THR A 474 -11.09 6.58 -13.70
N MET A 475 -10.99 5.98 -12.50
CA MET A 475 -11.90 4.91 -12.07
C MET A 475 -13.31 5.40 -11.73
N GLY A 476 -13.48 6.69 -11.42
CA GLY A 476 -14.78 7.29 -11.12
C GLY A 476 -15.33 6.99 -9.71
N THR A 477 -14.64 6.19 -8.89
CA THR A 477 -15.12 5.71 -7.58
C THR A 477 -15.18 6.81 -6.52
N ALA A 478 -14.26 7.76 -6.52
CA ALA A 478 -14.24 8.93 -5.63
C ALA A 478 -13.79 10.20 -6.37
N LYS A 479 -14.26 10.37 -7.60
CA LYS A 479 -13.84 11.46 -8.49
C LYS A 479 -13.99 12.85 -7.88
N ASN A 480 -15.09 13.12 -7.20
CA ASN A 480 -15.34 14.43 -6.58
C ASN A 480 -14.36 14.70 -5.43
N TYR A 481 -14.06 13.70 -4.63
CA TYR A 481 -13.09 13.81 -3.54
C TYR A 481 -11.68 14.07 -4.07
N SER A 482 -11.20 13.24 -5.00
CA SER A 482 -9.85 13.39 -5.56
C SER A 482 -9.66 14.74 -6.27
N THR A 483 -10.67 15.20 -7.02
CA THR A 483 -10.66 16.53 -7.63
C THR A 483 -10.54 17.64 -6.58
N LYS A 484 -11.37 17.58 -5.51
CA LYS A 484 -11.31 18.56 -4.41
C LYS A 484 -9.96 18.57 -3.70
N ARG A 485 -9.39 17.39 -3.44
CA ARG A 485 -8.07 17.26 -2.78
C ARG A 485 -6.98 17.92 -3.63
N PHE A 486 -6.89 17.55 -4.91
CA PHE A 486 -5.89 18.13 -5.81
C PHE A 486 -6.03 19.65 -5.93
N VAL A 487 -7.27 20.15 -6.13
CA VAL A 487 -7.56 21.59 -6.20
C VAL A 487 -7.18 22.31 -4.90
N ALA A 488 -7.48 21.70 -3.74
CA ALA A 488 -7.13 22.28 -2.44
C ALA A 488 -5.61 22.44 -2.27
N HIS A 489 -4.83 21.37 -2.58
CA HIS A 489 -3.37 21.45 -2.51
C HIS A 489 -2.81 22.49 -3.50
N THR A 490 -3.39 22.58 -4.69
CA THR A 490 -3.04 23.60 -5.70
C THR A 490 -3.28 25.02 -5.17
N HIS A 491 -4.44 25.26 -4.57
CA HIS A 491 -4.79 26.56 -4.00
C HIS A 491 -3.88 26.96 -2.82
N ARG A 492 -3.64 26.03 -1.90
CA ARG A 492 -2.81 26.25 -0.72
C ARG A 492 -1.36 26.57 -1.12
N PHE A 493 -0.80 25.78 -2.04
CA PHE A 493 0.53 26.06 -2.59
C PHE A 493 0.62 27.43 -3.25
N ASN A 494 -0.28 27.75 -4.18
CA ASN A 494 -0.24 29.01 -4.90
C ASN A 494 -0.41 30.21 -3.96
N GLY A 495 -1.32 30.13 -2.99
CA GLY A 495 -1.52 31.18 -2.00
C GLY A 495 -0.27 31.42 -1.15
N LEU A 496 0.39 30.34 -0.67
CA LEU A 496 1.66 30.46 0.07
C LEU A 496 2.77 31.04 -0.82
N TYR A 497 2.89 30.57 -2.07
CA TYR A 497 3.87 31.09 -3.02
C TYR A 497 3.71 32.61 -3.24
N GLU A 498 2.50 33.10 -3.46
CA GLU A 498 2.21 34.51 -3.64
C GLU A 498 2.50 35.33 -2.37
N GLN A 499 2.19 34.80 -1.20
CA GLN A 499 2.50 35.44 0.08
C GLN A 499 4.01 35.51 0.33
N ILE A 500 4.76 34.43 0.07
CA ILE A 500 6.22 34.39 0.21
C ILE A 500 6.87 35.40 -0.75
N MET A 501 6.48 35.38 -2.03
CA MET A 501 7.06 36.26 -3.04
C MET A 501 6.68 37.73 -2.82
N GLY A 502 5.52 37.99 -2.25
CA GLY A 502 5.03 39.32 -1.87
C GLY A 502 5.51 39.81 -0.50
N ASN A 503 6.29 39.00 0.24
CA ASN A 503 6.74 39.29 1.61
C ASN A 503 5.59 39.69 2.55
N ARG A 504 4.49 38.94 2.52
CA ARG A 504 3.25 39.21 3.28
C ARG A 504 2.61 37.93 3.83
N LEU A 505 3.41 37.14 4.57
CA LEU A 505 2.96 35.90 5.15
C LEU A 505 1.88 36.12 6.22
N GLU A 506 0.76 35.44 6.07
CA GLU A 506 -0.34 35.38 7.03
C GLU A 506 -0.15 34.18 7.97
N GLU A 507 0.41 34.43 9.15
CA GLU A 507 0.77 33.36 10.08
C GLU A 507 -0.44 32.53 10.55
N GLY A 508 -1.60 33.14 10.69
CA GLY A 508 -2.84 32.43 11.06
C GLY A 508 -3.26 31.39 10.02
N TRP A 509 -3.20 31.76 8.75
CA TRP A 509 -3.50 30.83 7.65
C TRP A 509 -2.42 29.74 7.52
N LEU A 510 -1.15 30.09 7.69
CA LEU A 510 -0.07 29.10 7.69
C LEU A 510 -0.29 28.03 8.78
N LYS A 511 -0.65 28.44 10.01
CA LYS A 511 -0.96 27.50 11.11
C LYS A 511 -2.14 26.59 10.80
N ASP A 512 -3.18 27.11 10.13
CA ASP A 512 -4.32 26.29 9.69
C ASP A 512 -3.89 25.22 8.66
N LEU A 513 -3.03 25.58 7.69
CA LEU A 513 -2.50 24.64 6.73
C LEU A 513 -1.60 23.56 7.36
N GLU A 514 -0.71 23.95 8.26
CA GLU A 514 0.13 23.02 9.02
C GLU A 514 -0.69 22.04 9.88
N TRP A 515 -1.84 22.48 10.39
CA TRP A 515 -2.76 21.63 11.15
C TRP A 515 -3.53 20.65 10.27
N ARG A 516 -3.93 21.07 9.07
CA ARG A 516 -4.66 20.21 8.11
C ARG A 516 -3.75 19.17 7.48
N ASP A 517 -2.66 19.61 6.88
CA ASP A 517 -1.75 18.80 6.08
C ASP A 517 -0.41 18.65 6.80
N ASN A 518 -0.43 17.91 7.92
CA ASN A 518 0.70 17.74 8.84
C ASN A 518 1.67 16.61 8.46
N ILE A 519 1.53 16.02 7.27
CA ILE A 519 2.44 14.97 6.81
C ILE A 519 3.90 15.45 6.85
N PHE A 520 4.82 14.55 7.18
CA PHE A 520 6.25 14.85 7.32
C PHE A 520 6.53 16.03 8.27
N PRO A 521 6.34 15.86 9.60
CA PRO A 521 6.63 16.94 10.55
C PRO A 521 8.05 17.52 10.42
N GLU A 522 9.01 16.71 9.97
CA GLU A 522 10.41 17.07 9.74
C GLU A 522 10.69 17.60 8.33
N MET A 523 9.67 17.98 7.57
CA MET A 523 9.84 18.47 6.21
C MET A 523 10.96 19.53 6.12
N ASP A 524 11.84 19.33 5.16
CA ASP A 524 12.82 20.32 4.74
C ASP A 524 12.61 20.62 3.24
N TYR A 525 12.12 21.80 2.94
CA TYR A 525 11.81 22.24 1.58
C TYR A 525 13.01 22.19 0.62
N ARG A 526 14.25 22.18 1.16
CA ARG A 526 15.50 22.13 0.38
C ARG A 526 15.67 20.83 -0.40
N VAL A 527 14.89 19.80 -0.10
CA VAL A 527 14.84 18.57 -0.94
C VAL A 527 14.43 18.87 -2.39
N PHE A 528 13.83 20.04 -2.66
CA PHE A 528 13.52 20.52 -4.01
C PHE A 528 14.61 21.42 -4.61
N SER A 529 15.74 21.65 -3.92
CA SER A 529 16.80 22.47 -4.51
C SER A 529 17.56 21.72 -5.60
N THR A 530 17.97 22.43 -6.64
CA THR A 530 18.76 21.88 -7.72
C THR A 530 20.11 21.35 -7.23
N GLU A 531 20.73 22.02 -6.25
CA GLU A 531 21.99 21.61 -5.65
C GLU A 531 21.87 20.22 -4.96
N GLU A 532 20.85 20.03 -4.12
CA GLU A 532 20.63 18.72 -3.44
C GLU A 532 20.33 17.61 -4.43
N MET A 533 19.54 17.89 -5.47
CA MET A 533 19.24 16.94 -6.52
C MET A 533 20.50 16.53 -7.31
N GLU A 534 21.33 17.52 -7.73
CA GLU A 534 22.58 17.23 -8.46
C GLU A 534 23.58 16.45 -7.60
N LYS A 535 23.68 16.77 -6.33
CA LYS A 535 24.52 16.03 -5.38
C LYS A 535 24.07 14.57 -5.27
N ALA A 536 22.78 14.32 -5.17
CA ALA A 536 22.22 12.98 -5.16
C ALA A 536 22.46 12.25 -6.47
N ALA A 537 22.34 12.90 -7.62
CA ALA A 537 22.56 12.28 -8.92
C ALA A 537 24.02 11.88 -9.18
N ARG A 538 24.98 12.47 -8.46
CA ARG A 538 26.44 12.16 -8.59
C ARG A 538 26.91 11.09 -7.59
N SER A 539 26.15 10.76 -6.56
CA SER A 539 26.48 9.76 -5.54
C SER A 539 26.13 8.33 -5.99
#